data_48d25d17b7841660879d8cb95e1cb3f9
#
_entry.id   48d25d17b7841660879d8cb95e1cb3f9
#
_cell.length_a   1.000
_cell.length_b   1.000
_cell.length_c   1.000
_cell.angle_alpha   90.00
_cell.angle_beta   90.00
_cell.angle_gamma   90.00
#
_symmetry.space_group_name_H-M   'P 1'
#
loop_
_entity.id
_entity.type
_entity.pdbx_description
1 polymer ?
#
loop_
_entity_poly.entity_id
_entity_poly.type
_entity_poly.pdbx_seq_one_letter_code
_entity_poly.pdbx_strand_id
1 'polypeptide(L)'
;DQGKLRLSDKFPLMIPQRSARFSTPVAPVRPGTMMSAQGLIELSITRSDNPATDALLAAVGGPAAVNRWMRKAGLSGMRLDRDIATLVRDDGEFNPATTVDLRDSATPLAMVQLLAGLHQGRWLSASSRSVLLGAMERCVTGKRRLPAMLPQDARVAHKTGTLSNTSSDVGIINTPDGRAIAIAVYVTGQGGKPNRDYRIAAISRAVYDGYLTESSSLRRTASR
;
A
#
# COMPACT_ATOMS: atom_id res chain seq x y z
N ASP A 1 18.79 -0.39 4.62
CA ASP A 1 19.59 -1.52 5.12
C ASP A 1 20.82 -1.85 4.25
N GLN A 2 20.94 -1.28 3.06
CA GLN A 2 22.15 -1.40 2.23
C GLN A 2 23.18 -0.27 2.48
N GLY A 3 22.96 0.59 3.46
CA GLY A 3 23.82 1.71 3.80
C GLY A 3 23.83 2.88 2.80
N LYS A 4 22.95 2.86 1.79
CA LYS A 4 22.89 3.90 0.75
C LYS A 4 22.14 5.15 1.18
N LEU A 5 21.13 4.99 2.05
CA LEU A 5 20.28 6.06 2.56
C LEU A 5 20.05 5.84 4.06
N ARG A 6 20.00 6.94 4.80
CA ARG A 6 19.64 6.97 6.22
C ARG A 6 18.25 7.57 6.38
N LEU A 7 17.53 7.19 7.41
CA LEU A 7 16.22 7.77 7.73
C LEU A 7 16.27 9.27 8.00
N SER A 8 17.43 9.79 8.43
CA SER A 8 17.70 11.21 8.66
C SER A 8 18.06 12.00 7.41
N ASP A 9 18.41 11.35 6.30
CA ASP A 9 18.76 12.03 5.06
C ASP A 9 17.57 12.83 4.54
N LYS A 10 17.82 14.06 4.06
CA LYS A 10 16.77 14.98 3.65
C LYS A 10 16.67 15.06 2.13
N PHE A 11 15.44 15.06 1.65
CA PHE A 11 15.11 15.17 0.23
C PHE A 11 14.05 16.26 0.02
N PRO A 12 14.05 16.94 -1.12
CA PRO A 12 13.03 17.92 -1.44
C PRO A 12 11.70 17.22 -1.74
N LEU A 13 10.60 17.77 -1.25
CA LEU A 13 9.27 17.37 -1.67
C LEU A 13 9.09 17.66 -3.16
N MET A 14 8.46 16.72 -3.89
CA MET A 14 8.22 16.84 -5.32
C MET A 14 6.82 17.43 -5.55
N ILE A 15 6.76 18.61 -6.19
CA ILE A 15 5.48 19.29 -6.44
C ILE A 15 4.82 18.66 -7.66
N PRO A 16 3.60 18.09 -7.52
CA PRO A 16 2.89 17.53 -8.65
C PRO A 16 2.51 18.61 -9.64
N GLN A 17 2.68 18.34 -10.94
CA GLN A 17 2.09 19.18 -11.96
C GLN A 17 0.57 19.10 -11.86
N ARG A 18 -0.13 20.24 -12.01
CA ARG A 18 -1.59 20.30 -11.95
C ARG A 18 -2.20 19.40 -13.03
N SER A 19 -2.99 18.43 -12.60
CA SER A 19 -3.87 17.71 -13.49
C SER A 19 -5.13 18.54 -13.74
N ALA A 20 -5.57 18.67 -14.99
CA ALA A 20 -6.84 19.32 -15.32
C ALA A 20 -8.06 18.61 -14.69
N ARG A 21 -7.92 17.38 -14.27
CA ARG A 21 -8.97 16.53 -13.66
C ARG A 21 -9.06 16.62 -12.14
N PHE A 22 -7.98 16.97 -11.49
CA PHE A 22 -7.93 17.12 -10.04
C PHE A 22 -7.72 18.60 -9.71
N SER A 23 -8.83 19.30 -9.59
CA SER A 23 -8.86 20.76 -9.32
C SER A 23 -8.39 21.14 -7.92
N THR A 24 -8.23 20.17 -7.01
CA THR A 24 -7.81 20.45 -5.65
C THR A 24 -6.33 20.11 -5.49
N PRO A 25 -5.44 21.10 -5.41
CA PRO A 25 -4.08 20.82 -4.98
C PRO A 25 -4.14 20.29 -3.55
N VAL A 26 -3.60 19.10 -3.34
CA VAL A 26 -3.22 18.70 -1.98
C VAL A 26 -2.26 19.78 -1.48
N ALA A 27 -2.55 20.39 -0.36
CA ALA A 27 -1.94 21.58 0.25
C ALA A 27 -0.62 22.04 -0.41
N PRO A 28 -0.43 23.34 -0.69
CA PRO A 28 0.71 23.84 -1.45
C PRO A 28 2.01 23.42 -0.77
N VAL A 29 2.66 22.43 -1.35
CA VAL A 29 4.03 22.09 -0.95
C VAL A 29 4.92 23.19 -1.47
N ARG A 30 5.62 23.91 -0.57
CA ARG A 30 6.53 24.96 -0.97
C ARG A 30 7.71 24.35 -1.74
N PRO A 31 8.09 24.92 -2.89
CA PRO A 31 9.30 24.53 -3.58
C PRO A 31 10.50 24.58 -2.62
N GLY A 32 11.32 23.55 -2.65
CA GLY A 32 12.52 23.50 -1.83
C GLY A 32 12.33 23.11 -0.36
N THR A 33 11.11 22.73 0.07
CA THR A 33 10.93 22.17 1.42
C THR A 33 11.64 20.81 1.50
N MET A 34 12.62 20.73 2.41
CA MET A 34 13.38 19.51 2.67
C MET A 34 12.74 18.72 3.81
N MET A 35 12.58 17.42 3.61
CA MET A 35 12.04 16.51 4.63
C MET A 35 12.91 15.27 4.76
N SER A 36 13.03 14.73 5.98
CA SER A 36 13.77 13.49 6.21
C SER A 36 13.12 12.31 5.50
N ALA A 37 13.91 11.31 5.11
CA ALA A 37 13.39 10.07 4.52
C ALA A 37 12.33 9.43 5.42
N GLN A 38 12.53 9.44 6.74
CA GLN A 38 11.52 8.97 7.70
C GLN A 38 10.21 9.77 7.63
N GLY A 39 10.28 11.10 7.55
CA GLY A 39 9.10 11.95 7.41
C GLY A 39 8.37 11.72 6.10
N LEU A 40 9.11 11.53 5.00
CA LEU A 40 8.54 11.18 3.69
C LEU A 40 7.84 9.81 3.72
N ILE A 41 8.44 8.80 4.34
CA ILE A 41 7.83 7.46 4.52
C ILE A 41 6.54 7.60 5.33
N GLU A 42 6.58 8.31 6.44
CA GLU A 42 5.42 8.54 7.29
C GLU A 42 4.26 9.17 6.50
N LEU A 43 4.50 10.27 5.78
CA LEU A 43 3.47 10.96 4.98
C LEU A 43 2.96 10.09 3.82
N SER A 44 3.88 9.45 3.08
CA SER A 44 3.54 8.59 1.94
C SER A 44 2.63 7.43 2.36
N ILE A 45 2.91 6.80 3.49
CA ILE A 45 2.15 5.64 3.95
C ILE A 45 0.88 6.06 4.69
N THR A 46 0.98 6.94 5.70
CA THR A 46 -0.15 7.25 6.59
C THR A 46 -1.22 8.10 5.92
N ARG A 47 -0.82 9.04 5.03
CA ARG A 47 -1.71 10.01 4.38
C ARG A 47 -1.83 9.82 2.88
N SER A 48 -1.06 8.89 2.30
CA SER A 48 -0.98 8.72 0.84
C SER A 48 -0.58 10.02 0.13
N ASP A 49 0.43 10.71 0.70
CA ASP A 49 0.91 12.00 0.18
C ASP A 49 1.72 11.77 -1.10
N ASN A 50 1.24 12.34 -2.21
CA ASN A 50 1.84 12.18 -3.52
C ASN A 50 3.22 12.85 -3.63
N PRO A 51 3.41 14.11 -3.19
CA PRO A 51 4.72 14.75 -3.17
C PRO A 51 5.78 14.00 -2.36
N ALA A 52 5.41 13.43 -1.23
CA ALA A 52 6.32 12.63 -0.41
C ALA A 52 6.68 11.29 -1.10
N THR A 53 5.71 10.67 -1.77
CA THR A 53 5.94 9.43 -2.52
C THR A 53 6.90 9.67 -3.68
N ASP A 54 6.71 10.73 -4.46
CA ASP A 54 7.58 11.07 -5.59
C ASP A 54 8.98 11.49 -5.15
N ALA A 55 9.10 12.17 -3.98
CA ALA A 55 10.40 12.48 -3.39
C ALA A 55 11.18 11.20 -3.03
N LEU A 56 10.52 10.21 -2.42
CA LEU A 56 11.12 8.89 -2.13
C LEU A 56 11.50 8.16 -3.41
N LEU A 57 10.61 8.17 -4.40
CA LEU A 57 10.85 7.52 -5.69
C LEU A 57 12.07 8.11 -6.39
N ALA A 58 12.18 9.44 -6.42
CA ALA A 58 13.35 10.13 -6.98
C ALA A 58 14.63 9.80 -6.18
N ALA A 59 14.57 9.77 -4.84
CA ALA A 59 15.72 9.47 -3.99
C ALA A 59 16.28 8.05 -4.23
N VAL A 60 15.45 7.07 -4.58
CA VAL A 60 15.90 5.70 -4.86
C VAL A 60 16.28 5.47 -6.33
N GLY A 61 16.16 6.47 -7.20
CA GLY A 61 16.54 6.41 -8.61
C GLY A 61 15.38 6.05 -9.57
N GLY A 62 14.16 6.40 -9.20
CA GLY A 62 12.97 6.34 -10.02
C GLY A 62 12.39 4.94 -10.23
N PRO A 63 11.35 4.81 -11.09
CA PRO A 63 10.66 3.56 -11.36
C PRO A 63 11.56 2.41 -11.78
N ALA A 64 12.56 2.71 -12.62
CA ALA A 64 13.51 1.70 -13.10
C ALA A 64 14.33 1.06 -11.97
N ALA A 65 14.68 1.85 -10.93
CA ALA A 65 15.39 1.33 -9.75
C ALA A 65 14.50 0.43 -8.91
N VAL A 66 13.23 0.81 -8.71
CA VAL A 66 12.23 -0.01 -8.02
C VAL A 66 12.00 -1.33 -8.76
N ASN A 67 11.83 -1.29 -10.07
CA ASN A 67 11.65 -2.50 -10.89
C ASN A 67 12.87 -3.43 -10.82
N ARG A 68 14.10 -2.90 -10.82
CA ARG A 68 15.32 -3.71 -10.64
C ARG A 68 15.33 -4.39 -9.28
N TRP A 69 14.93 -3.66 -8.22
CA TRP A 69 14.84 -4.22 -6.88
C TRP A 69 13.79 -5.33 -6.80
N MET A 70 12.58 -5.12 -7.34
CA MET A 70 11.51 -6.14 -7.36
C MET A 70 11.97 -7.44 -8.04
N ARG A 71 12.64 -7.32 -9.21
CA ARG A 71 13.21 -8.51 -9.88
C ARG A 71 14.25 -9.22 -9.02
N LYS A 72 15.16 -8.47 -8.38
CA LYS A 72 16.18 -9.04 -7.48
C LYS A 72 15.56 -9.69 -6.24
N ALA A 73 14.45 -9.18 -5.77
CA ALA A 73 13.67 -9.73 -4.65
C ALA A 73 12.84 -10.96 -5.02
N GLY A 74 12.83 -11.36 -6.30
CA GLY A 74 12.04 -12.49 -6.78
C GLY A 74 10.54 -12.19 -6.93
N LEU A 75 10.17 -10.91 -6.97
CA LEU A 75 8.78 -10.47 -7.11
C LEU A 75 8.46 -10.30 -8.61
N SER A 76 7.66 -11.22 -9.15
CA SER A 76 7.09 -11.15 -10.50
C SER A 76 5.62 -10.72 -10.43
N GLY A 77 5.08 -10.21 -11.54
CA GLY A 77 3.69 -9.75 -11.59
C GLY A 77 3.46 -8.38 -10.95
N MET A 78 4.53 -7.58 -10.81
CA MET A 78 4.49 -6.18 -10.38
C MET A 78 5.38 -5.34 -11.29
N ARG A 79 4.93 -4.12 -11.59
CA ARG A 79 5.74 -3.13 -12.30
C ARG A 79 5.38 -1.71 -11.90
N LEU A 80 6.36 -0.83 -11.95
CA LEU A 80 6.23 0.60 -11.73
C LEU A 80 6.82 1.32 -12.95
N ASP A 81 6.05 2.17 -13.62
CA ASP A 81 6.45 2.82 -14.86
C ASP A 81 6.49 4.35 -14.73
N ARG A 82 5.67 4.91 -13.85
CA ARG A 82 5.48 6.35 -13.69
C ARG A 82 5.73 6.78 -12.25
N ASP A 83 6.02 8.05 -12.05
CA ASP A 83 5.83 8.73 -10.78
C ASP A 83 4.34 9.01 -10.52
N ILE A 84 4.01 9.39 -9.30
CA ILE A 84 2.62 9.63 -8.90
C ILE A 84 2.04 10.84 -9.64
N ALA A 85 2.84 11.88 -9.88
CA ALA A 85 2.39 13.06 -10.62
C ALA A 85 1.93 12.69 -12.04
N THR A 86 2.69 11.85 -12.74
CA THR A 86 2.36 11.33 -14.07
C THR A 86 1.16 10.39 -14.01
N LEU A 87 1.14 9.45 -13.06
CA LEU A 87 0.03 8.52 -12.86
C LEU A 87 -1.30 9.26 -12.67
N VAL A 88 -1.32 10.27 -11.79
CA VAL A 88 -2.53 11.06 -11.51
C VAL A 88 -2.96 11.90 -12.70
N ARG A 89 -2.00 12.43 -13.48
CA ARG A 89 -2.31 13.16 -14.72
C ARG A 89 -3.01 12.26 -15.75
N ASP A 90 -2.55 11.02 -15.86
CA ASP A 90 -3.06 10.05 -16.85
C ASP A 90 -4.29 9.28 -16.33
N ASP A 91 -4.70 9.47 -15.07
CA ASP A 91 -5.82 8.75 -14.45
C ASP A 91 -7.14 9.00 -15.20
N GLY A 92 -7.80 7.88 -15.54
CA GLY A 92 -9.04 7.86 -16.33
C GLY A 92 -8.81 7.87 -17.85
N GLU A 93 -7.58 7.73 -18.34
CA GLU A 93 -7.27 7.41 -19.73
C GLU A 93 -7.94 6.08 -20.13
N PHE A 94 -7.95 5.12 -19.23
CA PHE A 94 -8.62 3.84 -19.39
C PHE A 94 -9.70 3.65 -18.32
N ASN A 95 -10.77 2.92 -18.68
CA ASN A 95 -11.73 2.44 -17.69
C ASN A 95 -11.26 1.09 -17.15
N PRO A 96 -10.82 0.99 -15.88
CA PRO A 96 -10.28 -0.23 -15.31
C PRO A 96 -11.31 -1.37 -15.16
N ALA A 97 -12.62 -1.09 -15.34
CA ALA A 97 -13.64 -2.12 -15.37
C ALA A 97 -13.62 -2.96 -16.67
N THR A 98 -13.07 -2.42 -17.75
CA THR A 98 -13.05 -3.04 -19.08
C THR A 98 -11.66 -3.19 -19.67
N THR A 99 -10.70 -2.40 -19.19
CA THR A 99 -9.34 -2.35 -19.75
C THR A 99 -8.33 -2.31 -18.62
N VAL A 100 -7.41 -3.26 -18.61
CA VAL A 100 -6.31 -3.27 -17.65
C VAL A 100 -5.17 -2.41 -18.18
N ASP A 101 -4.85 -1.31 -17.48
CA ASP A 101 -3.59 -0.60 -17.68
C ASP A 101 -2.47 -1.37 -16.95
N LEU A 102 -1.57 -1.96 -17.72
CA LEU A 102 -0.45 -2.72 -17.16
C LEU A 102 0.62 -1.84 -16.53
N ARG A 103 0.63 -0.53 -16.81
CA ARG A 103 1.54 0.42 -16.17
C ARG A 103 1.19 0.55 -14.68
N ASP A 104 2.20 0.59 -13.82
CA ASP A 104 2.03 0.74 -12.36
C ASP A 104 1.07 -0.28 -11.74
N SER A 105 1.16 -1.52 -12.20
CA SER A 105 0.26 -2.59 -11.83
C SER A 105 0.93 -3.66 -10.95
N ALA A 106 0.12 -4.34 -10.18
CA ALA A 106 0.51 -5.52 -9.42
C ALA A 106 -0.63 -6.53 -9.40
N THR A 107 -0.31 -7.81 -9.58
CA THR A 107 -1.28 -8.86 -9.30
C THR A 107 -1.52 -8.98 -7.79
N PRO A 108 -2.73 -9.37 -7.33
CA PRO A 108 -2.98 -9.61 -5.91
C PRO A 108 -1.98 -10.59 -5.29
N LEU A 109 -1.62 -11.66 -6.00
CA LEU A 109 -0.64 -12.64 -5.54
C LEU A 109 0.75 -12.01 -5.30
N ALA A 110 1.25 -11.23 -6.26
CA ALA A 110 2.55 -10.57 -6.12
C ALA A 110 2.57 -9.58 -4.94
N MET A 111 1.46 -8.86 -4.72
CA MET A 111 1.33 -7.97 -3.58
C MET A 111 1.29 -8.73 -2.25
N VAL A 112 0.58 -9.85 -2.16
CA VAL A 112 0.58 -10.72 -0.97
C VAL A 112 1.98 -11.27 -0.71
N GLN A 113 2.73 -11.67 -1.75
CA GLN A 113 4.13 -12.13 -1.61
C GLN A 113 5.05 -11.01 -1.08
N LEU A 114 4.88 -9.77 -1.56
CA LEU A 114 5.61 -8.60 -1.04
C LEU A 114 5.29 -8.36 0.44
N LEU A 115 4.01 -8.36 0.82
CA LEU A 115 3.57 -8.13 2.20
C LEU A 115 4.05 -9.25 3.14
N ALA A 116 3.93 -10.50 2.73
CA ALA A 116 4.41 -11.65 3.49
C ALA A 116 5.94 -11.59 3.69
N GLY A 117 6.70 -11.28 2.63
CA GLY A 117 8.14 -11.12 2.73
C GLY A 117 8.56 -9.94 3.60
N LEU A 118 7.82 -8.83 3.55
CA LEU A 118 7.99 -7.69 4.45
C LEU A 118 7.77 -8.11 5.92
N HIS A 119 6.67 -8.78 6.21
CA HIS A 119 6.35 -9.25 7.55
C HIS A 119 7.42 -10.22 8.09
N GLN A 120 7.87 -11.14 7.25
CA GLN A 120 8.89 -12.14 7.59
C GLN A 120 10.32 -11.57 7.66
N GLY A 121 10.53 -10.30 7.31
CA GLY A 121 11.86 -9.67 7.34
C GLY A 121 12.81 -10.17 6.24
N ARG A 122 12.29 -10.59 5.09
CA ARG A 122 13.13 -11.12 4.00
C ARG A 122 14.13 -10.11 3.43
N TRP A 123 13.78 -8.82 3.47
CA TRP A 123 14.58 -7.77 2.80
C TRP A 123 14.99 -6.63 3.72
N LEU A 124 14.39 -6.53 4.90
CA LEU A 124 14.58 -5.43 5.84
C LEU A 124 15.02 -5.95 7.21
N SER A 125 15.88 -5.18 7.86
CA SER A 125 16.19 -5.36 9.28
C SER A 125 14.93 -5.20 10.14
N ALA A 126 14.96 -5.68 11.37
CA ALA A 126 13.85 -5.55 12.31
C ALA A 126 13.49 -4.07 12.56
N SER A 127 14.50 -3.18 12.64
CA SER A 127 14.29 -1.75 12.84
C SER A 127 13.62 -1.08 11.63
N SER A 128 14.11 -1.31 10.41
CA SER A 128 13.52 -0.75 9.19
C SER A 128 12.11 -1.28 8.94
N ARG A 129 11.89 -2.56 9.20
CA ARG A 129 10.58 -3.19 9.12
C ARG A 129 9.59 -2.57 10.11
N SER A 130 10.02 -2.32 11.35
CA SER A 130 9.19 -1.67 12.39
C SER A 130 8.77 -0.26 11.98
N VAL A 131 9.65 0.52 11.35
CA VAL A 131 9.31 1.85 10.82
C VAL A 131 8.21 1.75 9.78
N LEU A 132 8.34 0.85 8.81
CA LEU A 132 7.38 0.71 7.71
C LEU A 132 6.04 0.15 8.19
N LEU A 133 6.05 -0.95 8.93
CA LEU A 133 4.81 -1.56 9.44
C LEU A 133 4.11 -0.65 10.45
N GLY A 134 4.85 0.06 11.30
CA GLY A 134 4.28 1.05 12.20
C GLY A 134 3.62 2.22 11.47
N ALA A 135 4.20 2.70 10.35
CA ALA A 135 3.54 3.70 9.50
C ALA A 135 2.26 3.13 8.87
N MET A 136 2.26 1.88 8.43
CA MET A 136 1.07 1.21 7.88
C MET A 136 -0.05 1.04 8.93
N GLU A 137 0.29 0.73 10.20
CA GLU A 137 -0.68 0.66 11.30
C GLU A 137 -1.31 2.02 11.62
N ARG A 138 -0.56 3.12 11.42
CA ARG A 138 -1.06 4.49 11.59
C ARG A 138 -1.74 5.06 10.35
N CYS A 139 -2.04 4.27 9.33
CA CYS A 139 -2.70 4.73 8.12
C CYS A 139 -4.05 5.36 8.44
N VAL A 140 -4.26 6.62 8.04
CA VAL A 140 -5.50 7.36 8.29
C VAL A 140 -6.47 7.28 7.12
N THR A 141 -6.03 6.76 5.97
CA THR A 141 -6.87 6.57 4.78
C THR A 141 -7.58 5.22 4.83
N GLY A 142 -8.69 5.08 4.08
CA GLY A 142 -9.36 3.77 3.92
C GLY A 142 -10.04 3.22 5.17
N LYS A 143 -10.47 4.05 6.10
CA LYS A 143 -11.20 3.62 7.31
C LYS A 143 -12.46 2.78 7.00
N ARG A 144 -13.00 2.88 5.77
CA ARG A 144 -14.15 2.11 5.29
C ARG A 144 -13.76 0.88 4.46
N ARG A 145 -12.45 0.52 4.40
CA ARG A 145 -11.92 -0.61 3.65
C ARG A 145 -11.48 -1.75 4.58
N LEU A 146 -10.27 -2.26 4.46
CA LEU A 146 -9.82 -3.45 5.22
C LEU A 146 -10.21 -3.42 6.71
N PRO A 147 -10.03 -2.32 7.47
CA PRO A 147 -10.34 -2.34 8.91
C PRO A 147 -11.84 -2.25 9.25
N ALA A 148 -12.70 -1.82 8.32
CA ALA A 148 -14.05 -1.34 8.63
C ALA A 148 -14.97 -2.37 9.30
N MET A 149 -14.85 -3.66 8.97
CA MET A 149 -15.71 -4.73 9.49
C MET A 149 -14.97 -5.71 10.39
N LEU A 150 -13.69 -5.46 10.67
CA LEU A 150 -12.92 -6.31 11.57
C LEU A 150 -13.25 -6.00 13.04
N PRO A 151 -13.06 -6.96 13.94
CA PRO A 151 -13.17 -6.72 15.37
C PRO A 151 -12.18 -5.63 15.84
N GLN A 152 -12.49 -4.97 16.96
CA GLN A 152 -11.67 -3.87 17.49
C GLN A 152 -10.27 -4.30 17.94
N ASP A 153 -10.09 -5.55 18.29
CA ASP A 153 -8.83 -6.16 18.69
C ASP A 153 -7.95 -6.63 17.49
N ALA A 154 -8.49 -6.58 16.27
CA ALA A 154 -7.72 -6.84 15.06
C ALA A 154 -6.85 -5.62 14.71
N ARG A 155 -5.52 -5.81 14.64
CA ARG A 155 -4.58 -4.75 14.25
C ARG A 155 -4.32 -4.83 12.75
N VAL A 156 -4.50 -3.72 12.05
CA VAL A 156 -4.35 -3.67 10.59
C VAL A 156 -3.26 -2.70 10.19
N ALA A 157 -2.19 -3.22 9.61
CA ALA A 157 -1.17 -2.44 8.93
C ALA A 157 -1.50 -2.40 7.44
N HIS A 158 -1.90 -1.25 6.87
CA HIS A 158 -2.40 -1.22 5.50
C HIS A 158 -2.00 0.02 4.69
N LYS A 159 -2.18 -0.06 3.38
CA LYS A 159 -1.99 1.05 2.44
C LYS A 159 -3.07 1.00 1.37
N THR A 160 -3.74 2.12 1.18
CA THR A 160 -4.81 2.29 0.19
C THR A 160 -4.30 2.79 -1.15
N GLY A 161 -5.03 2.47 -2.21
CA GLY A 161 -4.95 3.10 -3.52
C GLY A 161 -6.35 3.52 -4.01
N THR A 162 -6.44 4.66 -4.67
CA THR A 162 -7.69 5.15 -5.26
C THR A 162 -7.38 5.91 -6.54
N LEU A 163 -7.92 5.43 -7.63
CA LEU A 163 -7.90 6.05 -8.94
C LEU A 163 -9.32 6.07 -9.52
N SER A 164 -9.47 6.61 -10.74
CA SER A 164 -10.74 6.59 -11.47
C SER A 164 -11.29 5.17 -11.51
N ASN A 165 -12.53 4.99 -11.07
CA ASN A 165 -13.27 3.72 -11.05
C ASN A 165 -12.55 2.54 -10.41
N THR A 166 -11.55 2.79 -9.54
CA THR A 166 -10.75 1.78 -8.82
C THR A 166 -10.58 2.16 -7.37
N SER A 167 -10.72 1.18 -6.48
CA SER A 167 -10.35 1.26 -5.07
C SER A 167 -9.58 0.02 -4.70
N SER A 168 -8.47 0.19 -3.99
CA SER A 168 -7.67 -0.91 -3.47
C SER A 168 -7.28 -0.68 -2.03
N ASP A 169 -7.04 -1.76 -1.31
CA ASP A 169 -6.42 -1.74 0.01
C ASP A 169 -5.63 -3.02 0.19
N VAL A 170 -4.41 -2.89 0.67
CA VAL A 170 -3.49 -4.01 0.84
C VAL A 170 -2.83 -3.91 2.21
N GLY A 171 -2.58 -5.03 2.87
CA GLY A 171 -2.02 -4.95 4.21
C GLY A 171 -1.82 -6.28 4.90
N ILE A 172 -1.54 -6.18 6.19
CA ILE A 172 -1.33 -7.28 7.11
C ILE A 172 -2.31 -7.11 8.27
N ILE A 173 -3.13 -8.12 8.49
CA ILE A 173 -4.07 -8.19 9.62
C ILE A 173 -3.44 -9.09 10.68
N ASN A 174 -3.18 -8.55 11.86
CA ASN A 174 -2.73 -9.34 13.00
C ASN A 174 -3.95 -9.77 13.81
N THR A 175 -4.09 -11.08 13.99
CA THR A 175 -5.19 -11.67 14.76
C THR A 175 -4.83 -11.78 16.25
N PRO A 176 -5.79 -11.83 17.17
CA PRO A 176 -5.53 -11.92 18.61
C PRO A 176 -4.74 -13.16 19.02
N ASP A 177 -4.79 -14.23 18.23
CA ASP A 177 -4.04 -15.47 18.47
C ASP A 177 -2.59 -15.43 17.94
N GLY A 178 -2.12 -14.23 17.51
CA GLY A 178 -0.74 -13.97 17.12
C GLY A 178 -0.39 -14.32 15.67
N ARG A 179 -1.38 -14.70 14.85
CA ARG A 179 -1.15 -14.92 13.41
C ARG A 179 -1.21 -13.61 12.62
N ALA A 180 -0.55 -13.60 11.46
CA ALA A 180 -0.57 -12.49 10.52
C ALA A 180 -1.14 -12.96 9.18
N ILE A 181 -2.10 -12.22 8.64
CA ILE A 181 -2.76 -12.48 7.36
C ILE A 181 -2.35 -11.39 6.39
N ALA A 182 -1.57 -11.71 5.36
CA ALA A 182 -1.31 -10.80 4.26
C ALA A 182 -2.50 -10.81 3.29
N ILE A 183 -3.02 -9.63 2.98
CA ILE A 183 -4.22 -9.46 2.14
C ILE A 183 -4.01 -8.36 1.10
N ALA A 184 -4.49 -8.57 -0.12
CA ALA A 184 -4.53 -7.57 -1.18
C ALA A 184 -5.89 -7.63 -1.90
N VAL A 185 -6.62 -6.52 -1.89
CA VAL A 185 -7.95 -6.42 -2.50
C VAL A 185 -7.98 -5.25 -3.47
N TYR A 186 -8.31 -5.54 -4.72
CA TYR A 186 -8.50 -4.55 -5.78
C TYR A 186 -9.92 -4.66 -6.33
N VAL A 187 -10.65 -3.55 -6.31
CA VAL A 187 -12.03 -3.49 -6.82
C VAL A 187 -12.12 -2.44 -7.92
N THR A 188 -12.44 -2.88 -9.12
CA THR A 188 -12.62 -2.02 -10.29
C THR A 188 -14.07 -2.06 -10.76
N GLY A 189 -14.57 -0.97 -11.31
CA GLY A 189 -15.99 -0.87 -11.65
C GLY A 189 -16.85 -0.92 -10.40
N GLN A 190 -17.86 -1.74 -10.37
CA GLN A 190 -18.72 -2.03 -9.21
C GLN A 190 -19.40 -0.79 -8.60
N GLY A 191 -19.80 0.17 -9.45
CA GLY A 191 -20.49 1.38 -9.03
C GLY A 191 -19.58 2.42 -8.36
N GLY A 192 -20.14 3.21 -7.46
CA GLY A 192 -19.43 4.31 -6.81
C GLY A 192 -18.37 3.85 -5.79
N LYS A 193 -17.49 4.79 -5.41
CA LYS A 193 -16.44 4.54 -4.40
C LYS A 193 -16.98 3.92 -3.10
N PRO A 194 -18.12 4.35 -2.51
CA PRO A 194 -18.63 3.73 -1.28
C PRO A 194 -18.93 2.24 -1.44
N ASN A 195 -19.43 1.81 -2.60
CA ASN A 195 -19.69 0.40 -2.86
C ASN A 195 -18.39 -0.41 -2.99
N ARG A 196 -17.36 0.15 -3.66
CA ARG A 196 -16.05 -0.48 -3.73
C ARG A 196 -15.39 -0.61 -2.36
N ASP A 197 -15.47 0.45 -1.54
CA ASP A 197 -14.93 0.44 -0.17
C ASP A 197 -15.63 -0.63 0.70
N TYR A 198 -16.96 -0.75 0.59
CA TYR A 198 -17.75 -1.80 1.28
C TYR A 198 -17.33 -3.22 0.86
N ARG A 199 -17.12 -3.45 -0.45
CA ARG A 199 -16.68 -4.76 -0.95
C ARG A 199 -15.31 -5.14 -0.40
N ILE A 200 -14.38 -4.20 -0.31
CA ILE A 200 -13.07 -4.42 0.30
C ILE A 200 -13.24 -4.84 1.77
N ALA A 201 -14.09 -4.14 2.52
CA ALA A 201 -14.35 -4.44 3.92
C ALA A 201 -15.00 -5.84 4.11
N ALA A 202 -15.99 -6.18 3.27
CA ALA A 202 -16.66 -7.49 3.33
C ALA A 202 -15.70 -8.65 3.01
N ILE A 203 -14.84 -8.49 2.00
CA ILE A 203 -13.80 -9.48 1.66
C ILE A 203 -12.81 -9.63 2.82
N SER A 204 -12.35 -8.50 3.41
CA SER A 204 -11.46 -8.53 4.56
C SER A 204 -12.05 -9.31 5.73
N ARG A 205 -13.33 -9.08 6.03
CA ARG A 205 -14.06 -9.79 7.08
C ARG A 205 -14.17 -11.29 6.79
N ALA A 206 -14.56 -11.66 5.58
CA ALA A 206 -14.71 -13.07 5.21
C ALA A 206 -13.37 -13.83 5.30
N VAL A 207 -12.27 -13.21 4.86
CA VAL A 207 -10.92 -13.78 4.97
C VAL A 207 -10.54 -13.95 6.45
N TYR A 208 -10.74 -12.92 7.26
CA TYR A 208 -10.44 -12.96 8.70
C TYR A 208 -11.18 -14.09 9.41
N ASP A 209 -12.51 -14.20 9.21
CA ASP A 209 -13.34 -15.23 9.83
C ASP A 209 -12.93 -16.63 9.38
N GLY A 210 -12.63 -16.81 8.09
CA GLY A 210 -12.15 -18.09 7.53
C GLY A 210 -10.87 -18.57 8.21
N TYR A 211 -9.90 -17.70 8.38
CA TYR A 211 -8.63 -18.02 9.05
C TYR A 211 -8.81 -18.35 10.54
N LEU A 212 -9.73 -17.69 11.25
CA LEU A 212 -10.02 -18.00 12.65
C LEU A 212 -10.73 -19.36 12.80
N THR A 213 -11.65 -19.68 11.90
CA THR A 213 -12.38 -20.95 11.92
C THR A 213 -11.44 -22.15 11.67
N GLU A 214 -10.53 -22.01 10.69
CA GLU A 214 -9.54 -23.04 10.37
C GLU A 214 -8.62 -23.33 11.57
N SER A 215 -8.13 -22.31 12.27
CA SER A 215 -7.28 -22.49 13.44
C SER A 215 -8.01 -23.18 14.59
N SER A 216 -9.28 -22.90 14.78
CA SER A 216 -10.10 -23.54 15.81
C SER A 216 -10.29 -25.03 15.52
N SER A 217 -10.44 -25.40 14.26
CA SER A 217 -10.53 -26.81 13.83
C SER A 217 -9.23 -27.57 14.02
N LEU A 218 -8.09 -26.98 13.63
CA LEU A 218 -6.75 -27.57 13.78
C LEU A 218 -6.38 -27.80 15.26
N ARG A 219 -6.70 -26.85 16.16
CA ARG A 219 -6.48 -27.02 17.61
C ARG A 219 -7.30 -28.15 18.21
N ARG A 220 -8.56 -28.35 17.75
CA ARG A 220 -9.42 -29.45 18.21
C ARG A 220 -8.91 -30.83 17.75
N THR A 221 -8.27 -30.91 16.58
CA THR A 221 -7.70 -32.14 16.04
C THR A 221 -6.38 -32.51 16.73
N ALA A 222 -5.57 -31.50 17.12
CA ALA A 222 -4.31 -31.71 17.83
C ALA A 222 -4.49 -32.04 19.33
N SER A 223 -5.69 -31.85 19.88
CA SER A 223 -6.03 -32.13 21.31
C SER A 223 -6.72 -33.48 21.50
N ARG A 224 -6.85 -34.27 20.45
CA ARG A 224 -7.36 -35.65 20.46
C ARG A 224 -6.23 -36.63 20.18
#